data_057ae30e7e0f93eaf363ba68cd34bd32
#
_entry.id   057ae30e7e0f93eaf363ba68cd34bd32
#
_cell.length_a   1.000
_cell.length_b   1.000
_cell.length_c   1.000
_cell.angle_alpha   90.00
_cell.angle_beta   90.00
_cell.angle_gamma   90.00
#
_symmetry.space_group_name_H-M   'P 1'
#
loop_
_entity.id
_entity.type
_entity.pdbx_description
1 polymer ?
#
loop_
_entity_poly.entity_id
_entity_poly.type
_entity_poly.pdbx_seq_one_letter_code
_entity_poly.pdbx_strand_id
1 'polypeptide(L)'
;MDNYYFSAKAYTTLVEAMPGKTFTDATALVNWQRGTKSAEELDFMRKAARISEKIIDGLLDRVEPGVPKNEIAASIYSDALRGVDDAWGDYPAIVPLLPSGTDAAAPHLTWDGRSFAEGEVTFFEVSGCYRRYHTPFCRTIFLGTPPDDLKRAEAALVEGLEAGLDAARAGNRAADIANALAAPLERAGIERGARCGYPIGISYPPDWGERTISLRPEDDSILKPGMTFHFMPGLWMDDWGIEITESILIRETGPAETFCHRPRKMFVK
;
A
#
# COMPACT_ATOMS: atom_id res chain seq x y z
N MET A 1 -19.31 4.81 5.10
CA MET A 1 -19.34 5.00 3.63
C MET A 1 -19.11 6.47 3.40
N ASP A 2 -18.03 6.77 2.72
CA ASP A 2 -17.51 8.12 2.66
C ASP A 2 -18.35 9.02 1.74
N ASN A 3 -18.07 10.30 1.79
CA ASN A 3 -18.76 11.39 1.11
C ASN A 3 -18.94 11.24 -0.43
N TYR A 4 -18.45 10.17 -1.03
CA TYR A 4 -18.52 9.96 -2.47
C TYR A 4 -19.94 9.78 -3.00
N TYR A 5 -20.84 9.23 -2.19
CA TYR A 5 -22.20 8.89 -2.62
C TYR A 5 -23.29 9.75 -2.01
N PHE A 6 -22.91 10.69 -1.14
CA PHE A 6 -23.85 11.61 -0.53
C PHE A 6 -23.62 13.02 -1.07
N SER A 7 -24.37 13.38 -2.10
CA SER A 7 -24.19 14.67 -2.77
C SER A 7 -24.69 15.84 -1.90
N ALA A 8 -24.15 17.04 -2.17
CA ALA A 8 -24.66 18.26 -1.54
C ALA A 8 -26.17 18.43 -1.75
N LYS A 9 -26.70 18.04 -2.92
CA LYS A 9 -28.15 18.04 -3.20
C LYS A 9 -28.90 17.09 -2.27
N ALA A 10 -28.39 15.91 -1.99
CA ALA A 10 -29.00 14.97 -1.06
C ALA A 10 -29.05 15.55 0.36
N TYR A 11 -27.98 16.22 0.80
CA TYR A 11 -27.93 16.90 2.08
C TYR A 11 -28.96 18.03 2.18
N THR A 12 -29.02 18.94 1.19
CA THR A 12 -29.98 20.04 1.18
C THR A 12 -31.42 19.52 1.16
N THR A 13 -31.72 18.50 0.35
CA THR A 13 -33.04 17.85 0.32
C THR A 13 -33.44 17.28 1.69
N LEU A 14 -32.48 16.63 2.40
CA LEU A 14 -32.73 16.11 3.75
C LEU A 14 -33.03 17.22 4.76
N VAL A 15 -32.24 18.30 4.74
CA VAL A 15 -32.44 19.44 5.64
C VAL A 15 -33.81 20.09 5.40
N GLU A 16 -34.18 20.29 4.15
CA GLU A 16 -35.49 20.85 3.77
C GLU A 16 -36.68 19.95 4.16
N ALA A 17 -36.50 18.63 3.97
CA ALA A 17 -37.55 17.66 4.29
C ALA A 17 -37.76 17.39 5.79
N MET A 18 -36.76 17.75 6.62
CA MET A 18 -36.79 17.50 8.06
C MET A 18 -36.54 18.79 8.87
N PRO A 19 -37.44 19.77 8.78
CA PRO A 19 -37.29 21.04 9.51
C PRO A 19 -37.32 20.78 11.03
N GLY A 20 -36.41 21.42 11.74
CA GLY A 20 -36.29 21.28 13.21
C GLY A 20 -35.46 20.07 13.67
N LYS A 21 -34.87 19.30 12.78
CA LYS A 21 -33.84 18.31 13.13
C LYS A 21 -32.47 18.93 13.11
N THR A 22 -31.62 18.48 14.05
CA THR A 22 -30.21 18.84 14.08
C THR A 22 -29.43 17.83 13.26
N PHE A 23 -28.59 18.33 12.36
CA PHE A 23 -27.63 17.53 11.59
C PHE A 23 -26.24 17.74 12.17
N THR A 24 -25.60 16.65 12.57
CA THR A 24 -24.25 16.67 13.14
C THR A 24 -23.28 16.03 12.16
N ASP A 25 -22.13 16.67 11.95
CA ASP A 25 -21.04 16.10 11.17
C ASP A 25 -20.46 14.89 11.92
N ALA A 26 -20.53 13.73 11.31
CA ALA A 26 -19.98 12.47 11.81
C ALA A 26 -18.86 11.94 10.88
N THR A 27 -18.22 12.80 10.12
CA THR A 27 -17.13 12.47 9.22
C THR A 27 -16.06 11.67 9.96
N ALA A 28 -15.61 10.57 9.36
CA ALA A 28 -14.61 9.64 9.88
C ALA A 28 -14.94 8.95 11.23
N LEU A 29 -16.13 9.13 11.81
CA LEU A 29 -16.51 8.46 13.06
C LEU A 29 -16.34 6.93 12.95
N VAL A 30 -16.89 6.33 11.89
CA VAL A 30 -16.77 4.88 11.63
C VAL A 30 -15.34 4.49 11.26
N ASN A 31 -14.62 5.34 10.50
CA ASN A 31 -13.24 5.08 10.10
C ASN A 31 -12.32 4.96 11.32
N TRP A 32 -12.49 5.83 12.31
CA TRP A 32 -11.75 5.75 13.57
C TRP A 32 -12.09 4.50 14.38
N GLN A 33 -13.37 4.11 14.42
CA GLN A 33 -13.81 2.88 15.08
C GLN A 33 -13.18 1.64 14.44
N ARG A 34 -13.04 1.62 13.11
CA ARG A 34 -12.43 0.53 12.34
C ARG A 34 -10.89 0.52 12.43
N GLY A 35 -10.28 1.59 12.93
CA GLY A 35 -8.83 1.76 12.99
C GLY A 35 -8.12 0.64 13.78
N THR A 36 -8.76 0.07 14.81
CA THR A 36 -8.24 -1.07 15.57
C THR A 36 -9.02 -2.33 15.19
N LYS A 37 -8.33 -3.34 14.72
CA LYS A 37 -8.91 -4.59 14.20
C LYS A 37 -9.14 -5.61 15.31
N SER A 38 -10.25 -6.32 15.21
CA SER A 38 -10.52 -7.52 16.00
C SER A 38 -9.66 -8.71 15.51
N ALA A 39 -9.62 -9.78 16.29
CA ALA A 39 -8.90 -11.01 15.92
C ALA A 39 -9.45 -11.63 14.61
N GLU A 40 -10.77 -11.57 14.39
CA GLU A 40 -11.40 -12.08 13.17
C GLU A 40 -11.02 -11.23 11.94
N GLU A 41 -11.01 -9.90 12.07
CA GLU A 41 -10.58 -8.99 11.00
C GLU A 41 -9.11 -9.22 10.63
N LEU A 42 -8.26 -9.43 11.63
CA LEU A 42 -6.84 -9.77 11.41
C LEU A 42 -6.68 -11.13 10.70
N ASP A 43 -7.54 -12.13 10.97
CA ASP A 43 -7.55 -13.39 10.23
C ASP A 43 -7.90 -13.16 8.75
N PHE A 44 -8.91 -12.33 8.45
CA PHE A 44 -9.23 -11.97 7.08
C PHE A 44 -8.07 -11.25 6.37
N MET A 45 -7.36 -10.37 7.06
CA MET A 45 -6.18 -9.70 6.52
C MET A 45 -5.03 -10.68 6.27
N ARG A 46 -4.80 -11.67 7.15
CA ARG A 46 -3.79 -12.72 6.91
C ARG A 46 -4.12 -13.57 5.67
N LYS A 47 -5.40 -13.87 5.45
CA LYS A 47 -5.85 -14.55 4.22
C LYS A 47 -5.64 -13.69 2.99
N ALA A 48 -5.96 -12.40 3.06
CA ALA A 48 -5.68 -11.45 1.99
C ALA A 48 -4.17 -11.35 1.69
N ALA A 49 -3.32 -11.38 2.72
CA ALA A 49 -1.86 -11.34 2.58
C ALA A 49 -1.30 -12.53 1.80
N ARG A 50 -1.81 -13.74 2.04
CA ARG A 50 -1.43 -14.93 1.27
C ARG A 50 -1.78 -14.80 -0.22
N ILE A 51 -2.89 -14.11 -0.52
CA ILE A 51 -3.25 -13.80 -1.91
C ILE A 51 -2.29 -12.75 -2.48
N SER A 52 -1.92 -11.70 -1.73
CA SER A 52 -0.92 -10.72 -2.15
C SER A 52 0.42 -11.38 -2.46
N GLU A 53 0.88 -12.28 -1.61
CA GLU A 53 2.11 -13.05 -1.83
C GLU A 53 2.06 -13.90 -3.11
N LYS A 54 0.95 -14.61 -3.36
CA LYS A 54 0.75 -15.38 -4.60
C LYS A 54 0.83 -14.49 -5.84
N ILE A 55 0.24 -13.30 -5.79
CA ILE A 55 0.32 -12.35 -6.91
C ILE A 55 1.78 -11.98 -7.17
N ILE A 56 2.53 -11.61 -6.14
CA ILE A 56 3.95 -11.23 -6.28
C ILE A 56 4.80 -12.40 -6.80
N ASP A 57 4.60 -13.61 -6.27
CA ASP A 57 5.30 -14.80 -6.77
C ASP A 57 5.03 -15.01 -8.28
N GLY A 58 3.77 -14.89 -8.69
CA GLY A 58 3.40 -14.97 -10.10
C GLY A 58 3.99 -13.87 -10.98
N LEU A 59 4.19 -12.67 -10.44
CA LEU A 59 4.88 -11.58 -11.15
C LEU A 59 6.36 -11.90 -11.33
N LEU A 60 7.03 -12.39 -10.27
CA LEU A 60 8.43 -12.81 -10.34
C LEU A 60 8.66 -13.93 -11.38
N ASP A 61 7.68 -14.78 -11.60
CA ASP A 61 7.77 -15.84 -12.61
C ASP A 61 7.55 -15.33 -14.04
N ARG A 62 6.60 -14.40 -14.24
CA ARG A 62 6.07 -14.06 -15.58
C ARG A 62 6.62 -12.77 -16.19
N VAL A 63 7.11 -11.82 -15.38
CA VAL A 63 7.61 -10.54 -15.90
C VAL A 63 8.96 -10.76 -16.58
N GLU A 64 8.99 -10.56 -17.90
CA GLU A 64 10.19 -10.72 -18.74
C GLU A 64 10.15 -9.70 -19.89
N PRO A 65 11.29 -9.35 -20.48
CA PRO A 65 11.33 -8.51 -21.68
C PRO A 65 10.48 -9.12 -22.82
N GLY A 66 9.67 -8.27 -23.48
CA GLY A 66 8.78 -8.69 -24.56
C GLY A 66 7.38 -9.12 -24.13
N VAL A 67 7.13 -9.38 -22.84
CA VAL A 67 5.79 -9.71 -22.33
C VAL A 67 4.92 -8.44 -22.32
N PRO A 68 3.69 -8.46 -22.88
CA PRO A 68 2.80 -7.31 -22.83
C PRO A 68 2.35 -6.99 -21.39
N LYS A 69 2.35 -5.70 -21.03
CA LYS A 69 1.98 -5.26 -19.67
C LYS A 69 0.52 -5.59 -19.31
N ASN A 70 -0.39 -5.51 -20.26
CA ASN A 70 -1.79 -5.90 -20.06
C ASN A 70 -1.98 -7.39 -19.78
N GLU A 71 -1.13 -8.28 -20.31
CA GLU A 71 -1.16 -9.72 -19.98
C GLU A 71 -0.74 -9.96 -18.53
N ILE A 72 0.25 -9.21 -18.04
CA ILE A 72 0.63 -9.25 -16.65
C ILE A 72 -0.49 -8.69 -15.76
N ALA A 73 -1.12 -7.59 -16.14
CA ALA A 73 -2.29 -7.06 -15.41
C ALA A 73 -3.43 -8.08 -15.35
N ALA A 74 -3.74 -8.76 -16.46
CA ALA A 74 -4.74 -9.83 -16.48
C ALA A 74 -4.35 -11.00 -15.55
N SER A 75 -3.06 -11.37 -15.52
CA SER A 75 -2.57 -12.42 -14.62
C SER A 75 -2.69 -12.04 -13.14
N ILE A 76 -2.44 -10.77 -12.77
CA ILE A 76 -2.64 -10.25 -11.41
C ILE A 76 -4.10 -10.44 -10.99
N TYR A 77 -5.06 -10.04 -11.81
CA TYR A 77 -6.49 -10.23 -11.51
C TYR A 77 -6.85 -11.71 -11.42
N SER A 78 -6.30 -12.55 -12.31
CA SER A 78 -6.53 -14.00 -12.26
C SER A 78 -6.05 -14.61 -10.95
N ASP A 79 -4.83 -14.29 -10.51
CA ASP A 79 -4.27 -14.80 -9.25
C ASP A 79 -5.03 -14.24 -8.03
N ALA A 80 -5.38 -12.95 -8.06
CA ALA A 80 -6.15 -12.30 -7.01
C ALA A 80 -7.50 -12.98 -6.81
N LEU A 81 -8.28 -13.18 -7.88
CA LEU A 81 -9.64 -13.71 -7.79
C LEU A 81 -9.66 -15.22 -7.50
N ARG A 82 -8.69 -15.97 -7.99
CA ARG A 82 -8.57 -17.41 -7.66
C ARG A 82 -8.23 -17.67 -6.21
N GLY A 83 -7.58 -16.68 -5.54
CA GLY A 83 -7.18 -16.83 -4.15
C GLY A 83 -6.17 -17.95 -3.92
N VAL A 84 -6.07 -18.42 -2.68
CA VAL A 84 -5.18 -19.51 -2.23
C VAL A 84 -5.91 -20.40 -1.25
N ASP A 85 -5.71 -21.71 -1.35
CA ASP A 85 -6.27 -22.73 -0.43
C ASP A 85 -7.74 -22.47 -0.04
N ASP A 86 -7.97 -22.14 1.24
CA ASP A 86 -9.29 -21.82 1.83
C ASP A 86 -9.71 -20.36 1.69
N ALA A 87 -8.85 -19.51 1.11
CA ALA A 87 -9.09 -18.07 0.92
C ALA A 87 -9.38 -17.75 -0.55
N TRP A 88 -10.65 -17.77 -0.93
CA TRP A 88 -11.07 -17.27 -2.25
C TRP A 88 -10.81 -15.76 -2.34
N GLY A 89 -10.42 -15.29 -3.54
CA GLY A 89 -10.14 -13.89 -3.77
C GLY A 89 -11.39 -13.06 -4.09
N ASP A 90 -11.46 -11.87 -3.48
CA ASP A 90 -12.43 -10.84 -3.84
C ASP A 90 -11.76 -9.79 -4.74
N TYR A 91 -12.51 -8.94 -5.43
CA TYR A 91 -11.93 -7.90 -6.27
C TYR A 91 -11.26 -6.82 -5.42
N PRO A 92 -10.06 -6.32 -5.80
CA PRO A 92 -9.37 -5.28 -5.04
C PRO A 92 -10.07 -3.92 -5.16
N ALA A 93 -9.85 -3.04 -4.18
CA ALA A 93 -10.42 -1.69 -4.18
C ALA A 93 -9.65 -0.74 -5.12
N ILE A 94 -8.37 -0.98 -5.37
CA ILE A 94 -7.56 -0.25 -6.35
C ILE A 94 -7.11 -1.24 -7.42
N VAL A 95 -7.04 -0.77 -8.65
CA VAL A 95 -6.49 -1.54 -9.78
C VAL A 95 -4.98 -1.78 -9.58
N PRO A 96 -4.39 -2.83 -10.16
CA PRO A 96 -2.95 -3.00 -10.12
C PRO A 96 -2.20 -1.78 -10.67
N LEU A 97 -1.20 -1.31 -9.93
CA LEU A 97 -0.31 -0.24 -10.37
C LEU A 97 0.99 -0.89 -10.84
N LEU A 98 1.40 -0.65 -12.08
CA LEU A 98 2.60 -1.23 -12.67
C LEU A 98 3.27 -0.28 -13.68
N PRO A 99 3.60 0.95 -13.30
CA PRO A 99 4.33 1.86 -14.16
C PRO A 99 5.76 1.33 -14.41
N SER A 100 6.23 1.49 -15.64
CA SER A 100 7.51 0.93 -16.09
C SER A 100 8.38 1.97 -16.77
N GLY A 101 9.69 1.87 -16.60
CA GLY A 101 10.67 2.78 -17.18
C GLY A 101 10.45 4.19 -16.63
N THR A 102 10.38 5.19 -17.49
CA THR A 102 10.15 6.58 -17.10
C THR A 102 8.77 6.83 -16.47
N ASP A 103 7.77 5.99 -16.78
CA ASP A 103 6.45 6.08 -16.15
C ASP A 103 6.52 5.75 -14.64
N ALA A 104 7.53 5.00 -14.20
CA ALA A 104 7.78 4.70 -12.78
C ALA A 104 8.13 5.94 -11.94
N ALA A 105 8.41 7.09 -12.57
CA ALA A 105 8.52 8.38 -11.88
C ALA A 105 7.18 8.88 -11.29
N ALA A 106 6.05 8.23 -11.60
CA ALA A 106 4.72 8.57 -11.10
C ALA A 106 4.09 7.41 -10.31
N PRO A 107 3.58 7.66 -9.07
CA PRO A 107 3.18 6.57 -8.17
C PRO A 107 1.91 5.80 -8.57
N HIS A 108 1.02 6.39 -9.37
CA HIS A 108 -0.33 5.83 -9.57
C HIS A 108 -0.65 5.49 -11.04
N LEU A 109 0.36 5.29 -11.86
CA LEU A 109 0.12 4.83 -13.23
C LEU A 109 -0.12 3.32 -13.26
N THR A 110 -0.92 2.90 -14.21
CA THR A 110 -1.32 1.50 -14.38
C THR A 110 -0.46 0.82 -15.45
N TRP A 111 -1.05 0.29 -16.48
CA TRP A 111 -0.39 -0.35 -17.60
C TRP A 111 -0.86 0.27 -18.92
N ASP A 112 -0.14 -0.02 -19.97
CA ASP A 112 -0.51 0.29 -21.34
C ASP A 112 -0.34 -0.94 -22.23
N GLY A 113 -0.46 -0.75 -23.55
CA GLY A 113 -0.31 -1.83 -24.53
C GLY A 113 1.14 -2.16 -24.90
N ARG A 114 2.15 -1.52 -24.30
CA ARG A 114 3.57 -1.83 -24.54
C ARG A 114 3.97 -3.12 -23.82
N SER A 115 5.04 -3.74 -24.29
CA SER A 115 5.71 -4.83 -23.58
C SER A 115 6.75 -4.28 -22.60
N PHE A 116 7.09 -5.08 -21.60
CA PHE A 116 8.26 -4.79 -20.75
C PHE A 116 9.53 -4.83 -21.59
N ALA A 117 10.48 -3.97 -21.29
CA ALA A 117 11.75 -3.88 -21.98
C ALA A 117 12.95 -4.08 -21.03
N GLU A 118 14.06 -4.57 -21.58
CA GLU A 118 15.31 -4.62 -20.85
C GLU A 118 15.79 -3.20 -20.51
N GLY A 119 16.38 -3.01 -19.32
CA GLY A 119 16.79 -1.71 -18.81
C GLY A 119 15.68 -0.94 -18.09
N GLU A 120 14.48 -1.49 -17.98
CA GLU A 120 13.35 -0.85 -17.29
C GLU A 120 13.18 -1.32 -15.85
N VAL A 121 12.89 -0.37 -14.97
CA VAL A 121 12.36 -0.62 -13.63
C VAL A 121 10.84 -0.62 -13.68
N THR A 122 10.21 -1.52 -12.94
CA THR A 122 8.75 -1.53 -12.73
C THR A 122 8.47 -1.85 -11.27
N PHE A 123 7.67 -1.06 -10.60
CA PHE A 123 7.11 -1.47 -9.31
C PHE A 123 5.66 -1.94 -9.49
N PHE A 124 5.31 -2.96 -8.72
CA PHE A 124 4.00 -3.60 -8.76
C PHE A 124 3.32 -3.42 -7.41
N GLU A 125 2.43 -2.44 -7.29
CA GLU A 125 1.58 -2.27 -6.13
C GLU A 125 0.25 -2.99 -6.37
N VAL A 126 0.03 -4.03 -5.59
CA VAL A 126 -1.12 -4.94 -5.71
C VAL A 126 -1.70 -5.23 -4.34
N SER A 127 -2.91 -5.77 -4.29
CA SER A 127 -3.48 -6.26 -3.05
C SER A 127 -4.29 -7.53 -3.27
N GLY A 128 -4.04 -8.54 -2.45
CA GLY A 128 -5.04 -9.53 -2.18
C GLY A 128 -6.22 -8.91 -1.43
N CYS A 129 -7.39 -9.49 -1.65
CA CYS A 129 -8.63 -9.07 -0.99
C CYS A 129 -9.42 -10.31 -0.56
N TYR A 130 -9.77 -10.40 0.72
CA TYR A 130 -10.62 -11.45 1.26
C TYR A 130 -11.71 -10.83 2.13
N ARG A 131 -12.98 -11.07 1.79
CA ARG A 131 -14.14 -10.46 2.47
C ARG A 131 -14.03 -8.95 2.61
N ARG A 132 -13.52 -8.29 1.57
CA ARG A 132 -13.25 -6.86 1.45
C ARG A 132 -12.09 -6.33 2.31
N TYR A 133 -11.36 -7.17 3.07
CA TYR A 133 -10.12 -6.80 3.75
C TYR A 133 -8.95 -6.86 2.79
N HIS A 134 -8.11 -5.84 2.82
CA HIS A 134 -7.00 -5.65 1.90
C HIS A 134 -5.65 -5.72 2.64
N THR A 135 -4.65 -6.25 1.95
CA THR A 135 -3.25 -6.19 2.37
C THR A 135 -2.40 -5.75 1.18
N PRO A 136 -2.37 -4.43 0.91
CA PRO A 136 -1.54 -3.87 -0.14
C PRO A 136 -0.08 -4.24 0.02
N PHE A 137 0.57 -4.54 -1.09
CA PHE A 137 1.94 -5.02 -1.11
C PHE A 137 2.63 -4.62 -2.41
N CYS A 138 3.83 -4.06 -2.31
CA CYS A 138 4.59 -3.66 -3.48
C CYS A 138 5.98 -4.26 -3.50
N ARG A 139 6.40 -4.69 -4.68
CA ARG A 139 7.78 -5.06 -4.99
C ARG A 139 8.18 -4.50 -6.34
N THR A 140 9.44 -4.14 -6.45
CA THR A 140 10.05 -3.61 -7.67
C THR A 140 10.83 -4.71 -8.38
N ILE A 141 10.70 -4.78 -9.70
CA ILE A 141 11.48 -5.64 -10.60
C ILE A 141 12.28 -4.72 -11.54
N PHE A 142 13.55 -5.04 -11.74
CA PHE A 142 14.38 -4.45 -12.76
C PHE A 142 14.78 -5.51 -13.77
N LEU A 143 14.59 -5.22 -15.06
CA LEU A 143 14.94 -6.13 -16.15
C LEU A 143 16.32 -5.75 -16.70
N GLY A 144 17.32 -6.63 -16.51
CA GLY A 144 18.71 -6.41 -16.88
C GLY A 144 19.57 -5.91 -15.72
N THR A 145 20.54 -5.04 -15.96
CA THR A 145 21.47 -4.53 -14.95
C THR A 145 21.06 -3.18 -14.43
N PRO A 146 20.61 -3.08 -13.15
CA PRO A 146 20.18 -1.81 -12.59
C PRO A 146 21.36 -0.82 -12.44
N PRO A 147 21.14 0.49 -12.71
CA PRO A 147 22.14 1.52 -12.53
C PRO A 147 22.51 1.73 -11.05
N ASP A 148 23.69 2.29 -10.81
CA ASP A 148 24.25 2.38 -9.45
C ASP A 148 23.50 3.37 -8.55
N ASP A 149 22.89 4.40 -9.09
CA ASP A 149 22.02 5.33 -8.36
C ASP A 149 20.75 4.65 -7.85
N LEU A 150 20.12 3.81 -8.68
CA LEU A 150 18.95 3.02 -8.29
C LEU A 150 19.32 2.00 -7.19
N LYS A 151 20.50 1.34 -7.29
CA LYS A 151 20.99 0.43 -6.23
C LYS A 151 21.23 1.16 -4.90
N ARG A 152 21.82 2.37 -4.95
CA ARG A 152 22.03 3.19 -3.75
C ARG A 152 20.69 3.62 -3.13
N ALA A 153 19.72 3.99 -3.98
CA ALA A 153 18.39 4.36 -3.54
C ALA A 153 17.66 3.17 -2.90
N GLU A 154 17.74 1.98 -3.52
CA GLU A 154 17.20 0.74 -2.93
C GLU A 154 17.79 0.47 -1.55
N ALA A 155 19.10 0.53 -1.40
CA ALA A 155 19.77 0.27 -0.12
C ALA A 155 19.29 1.22 0.99
N ALA A 156 19.21 2.52 0.70
CA ALA A 156 18.70 3.51 1.64
C ALA A 156 17.20 3.32 1.96
N LEU A 157 16.40 2.97 0.95
CA LEU A 157 14.98 2.72 1.09
C LEU A 157 14.71 1.50 1.98
N VAL A 158 15.45 0.40 1.77
CA VAL A 158 15.31 -0.83 2.57
C VAL A 158 15.78 -0.58 4.00
N GLU A 159 16.91 0.14 4.22
CA GLU A 159 17.33 0.52 5.56
C GLU A 159 16.27 1.38 6.27
N GLY A 160 15.67 2.34 5.56
CA GLY A 160 14.59 3.16 6.08
C GLY A 160 13.32 2.37 6.38
N LEU A 161 12.98 1.38 5.53
CA LEU A 161 11.86 0.48 5.77
C LEU A 161 12.07 -0.33 7.06
N GLU A 162 13.23 -0.92 7.26
CA GLU A 162 13.54 -1.69 8.48
C GLU A 162 13.50 -0.78 9.73
N ALA A 163 14.06 0.43 9.65
CA ALA A 163 14.01 1.40 10.75
C ALA A 163 12.55 1.81 11.07
N GLY A 164 11.72 2.03 10.06
CA GLY A 164 10.31 2.35 10.24
C GLY A 164 9.52 1.19 10.86
N LEU A 165 9.79 -0.05 10.45
CA LEU A 165 9.20 -1.24 11.07
C LEU A 165 9.56 -1.38 12.55
N ASP A 166 10.82 -1.09 12.91
CA ASP A 166 11.23 -1.10 14.31
C ASP A 166 10.59 0.03 15.13
N ALA A 167 10.37 1.20 14.54
CA ALA A 167 9.68 2.33 15.16
C ALA A 167 8.16 2.12 15.28
N ALA A 168 7.57 1.23 14.49
CA ALA A 168 6.13 0.93 14.49
C ALA A 168 5.73 0.09 15.72
N ARG A 169 5.67 0.73 16.89
CA ARG A 169 5.38 0.12 18.20
C ARG A 169 4.17 0.78 18.84
N ALA A 170 3.41 0.01 19.60
CA ALA A 170 2.34 0.57 20.42
C ALA A 170 2.89 1.63 21.41
N GLY A 171 2.21 2.77 21.47
CA GLY A 171 2.61 3.92 22.28
C GLY A 171 3.48 4.95 21.56
N ASN A 172 4.13 4.60 20.46
CA ASN A 172 4.82 5.54 19.59
C ASN A 172 3.80 6.35 18.73
N ARG A 173 4.27 7.43 18.11
CA ARG A 173 3.46 8.26 17.21
C ARG A 173 3.58 7.76 15.76
N ALA A 174 2.60 8.08 14.93
CA ALA A 174 2.67 7.89 13.48
C ALA A 174 3.90 8.59 12.88
N ALA A 175 4.23 9.80 13.38
CA ALA A 175 5.42 10.57 13.03
C ALA A 175 6.74 9.80 13.26
N ASP A 176 6.81 8.96 14.28
CA ASP A 176 8.05 8.25 14.62
C ASP A 176 8.44 7.23 13.53
N ILE A 177 7.43 6.59 12.87
CA ILE A 177 7.66 5.73 11.70
C ILE A 177 8.22 6.54 10.53
N ALA A 178 7.60 7.68 10.25
CA ALA A 178 8.01 8.53 9.14
C ALA A 178 9.43 9.09 9.31
N ASN A 179 9.77 9.54 10.51
CA ASN A 179 11.09 10.04 10.85
C ASN A 179 12.17 8.94 10.80
N ALA A 180 11.84 7.73 11.26
CA ALA A 180 12.73 6.58 11.17
C ALA A 180 13.04 6.19 9.72
N LEU A 181 12.03 6.22 8.82
CA LEU A 181 12.22 6.02 7.38
C LEU A 181 13.10 7.12 6.75
N ALA A 182 12.89 8.38 7.14
CA ALA A 182 13.57 9.52 6.51
C ALA A 182 15.08 9.53 6.79
N ALA A 183 15.52 9.15 7.97
CA ALA A 183 16.91 9.28 8.39
C ALA A 183 17.94 8.55 7.49
N PRO A 184 17.75 7.29 7.04
CA PRO A 184 18.64 6.66 6.06
C PRO A 184 18.62 7.33 4.69
N LEU A 185 17.46 7.80 4.23
CA LEU A 185 17.33 8.50 2.95
C LEU A 185 18.09 9.83 2.96
N GLU A 186 17.97 10.62 4.03
CA GLU A 186 18.70 11.87 4.21
C GLU A 186 20.21 11.64 4.22
N ARG A 187 20.71 10.58 4.88
CA ARG A 187 22.13 10.21 4.85
C ARG A 187 22.62 9.85 3.45
N ALA A 188 21.75 9.32 2.61
CA ALA A 188 22.02 9.03 1.20
C ALA A 188 21.85 10.25 0.29
N GLY A 189 21.47 11.42 0.83
CA GLY A 189 21.19 12.64 0.07
C GLY A 189 19.87 12.58 -0.72
N ILE A 190 18.93 11.76 -0.29
CA ILE A 190 17.62 11.58 -0.95
C ILE A 190 16.56 12.29 -0.12
N GLU A 191 15.92 13.31 -0.70
CA GLU A 191 14.78 13.99 -0.09
C GLU A 191 13.47 13.25 -0.44
N ARG A 192 12.58 13.13 0.55
CA ARG A 192 11.26 12.52 0.39
C ARG A 192 10.20 13.32 1.11
N GLY A 193 9.34 14.03 0.37
CA GLY A 193 8.29 14.88 0.92
C GLY A 193 6.92 14.23 1.09
N ALA A 194 6.72 12.98 0.67
CA ALA A 194 5.42 12.31 0.71
C ALA A 194 5.18 11.57 2.03
N ARG A 195 3.89 11.36 2.38
CA ARG A 195 3.54 10.42 3.45
C ARG A 195 4.11 9.02 3.14
N CYS A 196 4.45 8.26 4.15
CA CYS A 196 4.98 6.90 3.97
C CYS A 196 4.00 5.79 4.36
N GLY A 197 2.72 6.10 4.53
CA GLY A 197 1.72 5.08 4.78
C GLY A 197 0.40 5.64 5.30
N TYR A 198 -0.57 4.76 5.42
CA TYR A 198 -1.94 5.04 5.83
C TYR A 198 -2.61 3.77 6.37
N PRO A 199 -3.67 3.88 7.21
CA PRO A 199 -4.40 2.74 7.72
C PRO A 199 -5.16 1.98 6.62
N ILE A 200 -5.20 0.66 6.76
CA ILE A 200 -5.88 -0.26 5.85
C ILE A 200 -6.82 -1.19 6.62
N GLY A 201 -7.72 -1.86 5.90
CA GLY A 201 -8.65 -2.81 6.47
C GLY A 201 -9.74 -3.19 5.46
N ILE A 202 -11.00 -3.10 5.89
CA ILE A 202 -12.15 -3.33 5.00
C ILE A 202 -12.37 -2.11 4.10
N SER A 203 -12.42 -2.32 2.79
CA SER A 203 -12.58 -1.24 1.81
C SER A 203 -13.26 -1.68 0.52
N TYR A 204 -13.77 -0.69 -0.20
CA TYR A 204 -14.41 -0.82 -1.50
C TYR A 204 -13.80 0.18 -2.48
N PRO A 205 -13.87 -0.07 -3.79
CA PRO A 205 -13.42 0.92 -4.76
C PRO A 205 -13.99 2.32 -4.47
N PRO A 206 -13.21 3.36 -4.66
CA PRO A 206 -11.96 3.43 -5.41
C PRO A 206 -10.69 3.40 -4.55
N ASP A 207 -10.73 3.08 -3.25
CA ASP A 207 -9.59 3.21 -2.36
C ASP A 207 -9.63 2.13 -1.26
N TRP A 208 -8.47 1.65 -0.84
CA TRP A 208 -8.32 0.74 0.30
C TRP A 208 -7.84 1.40 1.60
N GLY A 209 -7.56 2.71 1.58
CA GLY A 209 -7.16 3.47 2.77
C GLY A 209 -8.34 3.86 3.66
N GLU A 210 -8.15 3.83 4.97
CA GLU A 210 -9.20 4.17 5.96
C GLU A 210 -9.29 5.68 6.26
N ARG A 211 -8.37 6.51 5.74
CA ARG A 211 -8.40 7.98 5.80
C ARG A 211 -8.50 8.58 7.20
N THR A 212 -7.79 8.00 8.17
CA THR A 212 -7.68 8.52 9.54
C THR A 212 -6.28 9.05 9.83
N ILE A 213 -5.30 8.15 9.97
CA ILE A 213 -3.91 8.45 10.27
C ILE A 213 -3.11 8.57 8.97
N SER A 214 -2.10 9.44 8.95
CA SER A 214 -1.16 9.54 7.85
C SER A 214 0.26 9.41 8.39
N LEU A 215 1.00 8.38 7.98
CA LEU A 215 2.38 8.20 8.41
C LEU A 215 3.26 9.29 7.78
N ARG A 216 3.36 10.42 8.50
CA ARG A 216 4.14 11.62 8.13
C ARG A 216 4.66 12.31 9.38
N PRO A 217 5.70 13.18 9.27
CA PRO A 217 6.31 13.83 10.44
C PRO A 217 5.35 14.67 11.30
N GLU A 218 4.26 15.16 10.71
CA GLU A 218 3.31 16.05 11.40
C GLU A 218 2.14 15.30 12.07
N ASP A 219 2.06 13.96 11.96
CA ASP A 219 0.96 13.17 12.54
C ASP A 219 1.34 12.60 13.90
N ASP A 220 0.85 13.23 14.96
CA ASP A 220 1.08 12.85 16.35
C ASP A 220 0.13 11.75 16.87
N SER A 221 -0.65 11.12 16.00
CA SER A 221 -1.54 10.02 16.38
C SER A 221 -0.78 8.90 17.07
N ILE A 222 -1.27 8.46 18.21
CA ILE A 222 -0.64 7.38 18.97
C ILE A 222 -1.03 6.03 18.40
N LEU A 223 -0.02 5.22 18.11
CA LEU A 223 -0.19 3.85 17.62
C LEU A 223 -0.73 2.95 18.72
N LYS A 224 -1.77 2.18 18.40
CA LYS A 224 -2.41 1.24 19.33
C LYS A 224 -2.31 -0.18 18.79
N PRO A 225 -2.23 -1.19 19.68
CA PRO A 225 -2.32 -2.59 19.26
C PRO A 225 -3.58 -2.85 18.40
N GLY A 226 -3.44 -3.68 17.37
CA GLY A 226 -4.53 -3.97 16.44
C GLY A 226 -4.68 -2.96 15.31
N MET A 227 -3.99 -1.83 15.32
CA MET A 227 -3.94 -0.92 14.17
C MET A 227 -3.12 -1.55 13.03
N THR A 228 -3.60 -1.37 11.80
CA THR A 228 -2.96 -1.89 10.59
C THR A 228 -2.72 -0.79 9.58
N PHE A 229 -1.56 -0.84 8.92
CA PHE A 229 -1.16 0.19 7.95
C PHE A 229 -0.57 -0.46 6.69
N HIS A 230 -0.77 0.18 5.55
CA HIS A 230 0.12 0.06 4.41
C HIS A 230 1.29 0.99 4.67
N PHE A 231 2.44 0.45 5.08
CA PHE A 231 3.70 1.19 5.19
C PHE A 231 4.36 1.16 3.82
N MET A 232 4.45 2.32 3.20
CA MET A 232 4.66 2.53 1.78
C MET A 232 5.92 3.38 1.51
N PRO A 233 7.13 2.89 1.80
CA PRO A 233 8.35 3.49 1.33
C PRO A 233 8.45 3.41 -0.20
N GLY A 234 8.54 4.57 -0.85
CA GLY A 234 8.71 4.68 -2.29
C GLY A 234 9.45 5.97 -2.64
N LEU A 235 10.18 5.95 -3.73
CA LEU A 235 10.91 7.08 -4.30
C LEU A 235 10.50 7.23 -5.75
N TRP A 236 10.11 8.42 -6.13
CA TRP A 236 9.72 8.80 -7.48
C TRP A 236 10.62 9.95 -7.90
N MET A 237 11.59 9.63 -8.74
CA MET A 237 12.61 10.54 -9.22
C MET A 237 12.22 11.09 -10.61
N ASP A 238 13.12 11.80 -11.28
CA ASP A 238 12.77 12.46 -12.56
C ASP A 238 12.41 11.47 -13.67
N ASP A 239 13.06 10.31 -13.71
CA ASP A 239 12.95 9.33 -14.81
C ASP A 239 12.84 7.86 -14.36
N TRP A 240 12.79 7.60 -13.05
CA TRP A 240 12.57 6.28 -12.49
C TRP A 240 11.87 6.34 -11.13
N GLY A 241 11.34 5.21 -10.69
CA GLY A 241 10.79 5.04 -9.34
C GLY A 241 11.08 3.66 -8.79
N ILE A 242 11.13 3.58 -7.46
CA ILE A 242 11.26 2.33 -6.73
C ILE A 242 10.30 2.34 -5.55
N GLU A 243 9.62 1.21 -5.35
CA GLU A 243 8.70 1.06 -4.23
C GLU A 243 8.82 -0.34 -3.63
N ILE A 244 9.01 -0.40 -2.31
CA ILE A 244 9.08 -1.63 -1.53
C ILE A 244 8.25 -1.41 -0.28
N THR A 245 7.07 -2.05 -0.20
CA THR A 245 6.10 -1.77 0.86
C THR A 245 5.78 -2.99 1.72
N GLU A 246 5.19 -2.74 2.88
CA GLU A 246 4.65 -3.76 3.75
C GLU A 246 3.25 -3.38 4.27
N SER A 247 2.35 -4.34 4.32
CA SER A 247 1.17 -4.24 5.19
C SER A 247 1.57 -4.69 6.59
N ILE A 248 1.33 -3.84 7.59
CA ILE A 248 1.83 -4.04 8.96
C ILE A 248 0.72 -4.02 10.00
N LEU A 249 0.95 -4.73 11.10
CA LEU A 249 0.11 -4.77 12.30
C LEU A 249 0.90 -4.24 13.50
N ILE A 250 0.37 -3.24 14.17
CA ILE A 250 0.90 -2.79 15.46
C ILE A 250 0.59 -3.84 16.54
N ARG A 251 1.63 -4.43 17.13
CA ARG A 251 1.51 -5.48 18.14
C ARG A 251 1.33 -4.90 19.54
N GLU A 252 0.90 -5.73 20.50
CA GLU A 252 0.88 -5.39 21.93
C GLU A 252 2.27 -5.00 22.44
N THR A 253 3.29 -5.72 22.00
CA THR A 253 4.68 -5.49 22.39
C THR A 253 5.63 -5.74 21.21
N GLY A 254 6.76 -5.03 21.21
CA GLY A 254 7.79 -5.16 20.17
C GLY A 254 7.45 -4.42 18.87
N PRO A 255 8.27 -4.60 17.82
CA PRO A 255 8.06 -3.98 16.52
C PRO A 255 6.80 -4.52 15.82
N ALA A 256 6.35 -3.82 14.77
CA ALA A 256 5.22 -4.27 13.95
C ALA A 256 5.44 -5.67 13.37
N GLU A 257 4.36 -6.43 13.25
CA GLU A 257 4.29 -7.66 12.45
C GLU A 257 4.01 -7.28 11.00
N THR A 258 4.69 -7.89 10.04
CA THR A 258 4.34 -7.77 8.62
C THR A 258 3.40 -8.91 8.22
N PHE A 259 2.38 -8.60 7.43
CA PHE A 259 1.42 -9.60 6.96
C PHE A 259 2.01 -10.50 5.87
N CYS A 260 2.89 -9.95 5.01
CA CYS A 260 3.55 -10.67 3.93
C CYS A 260 5.01 -10.98 4.28
N HIS A 261 5.54 -12.09 3.75
CA HIS A 261 6.87 -12.61 4.08
C HIS A 261 7.70 -12.83 2.82
N ARG A 262 7.85 -11.80 1.99
CA ARG A 262 8.71 -11.83 0.79
C ARG A 262 9.91 -10.91 0.97
N PRO A 263 11.08 -11.25 0.38
CA PRO A 263 12.28 -10.43 0.52
C PRO A 263 12.02 -8.96 0.22
N ARG A 264 12.56 -8.09 1.08
CA ARG A 264 12.47 -6.62 0.95
C ARG A 264 13.61 -6.13 0.09
N LYS A 265 13.46 -6.26 -1.20
CA LYS A 265 14.46 -5.86 -2.18
C LYS A 265 13.84 -5.60 -3.54
N MET A 266 14.58 -4.95 -4.40
CA MET A 266 14.34 -4.99 -5.83
C MET A 266 14.79 -6.35 -6.37
N PHE A 267 13.96 -6.94 -7.22
CA PHE A 267 14.29 -8.19 -7.93
C PHE A 267 14.90 -7.85 -9.28
N VAL A 268 16.01 -8.48 -9.59
CA VAL A 268 16.72 -8.31 -10.87
C VAL A 268 16.51 -9.56 -11.71
N LYS A 269 16.10 -9.38 -12.95
CA LYS A 269 15.83 -10.46 -13.90
C LYS A 269 16.54 -10.22 -15.23
#